data_88fbf9c131477baefc54c79530e39d24
#
_entry.id   88fbf9c131477baefc54c79530e39d24
#
_cell.length_a   1.000
_cell.length_b   1.000
_cell.length_c   1.000
_cell.angle_alpha   90.00
_cell.angle_beta   90.00
_cell.angle_gamma   90.00
#
_symmetry.space_group_name_H-M   'P 1'
#
loop_
_entity.id
_entity.type
_entity.pdbx_description
1 polymer ?
#
loop_
_entity_poly.entity_id
_entity_poly.type
_entity_poly.pdbx_seq_one_letter_code
_entity_poly.pdbx_strand_id
1 'polypeptide(L)'
;MNTDITWRDQLRYRFENTLSKGPAAMIAWLAIASGAVVTLAAILLTVLGIHAGSDPATPSIGFIEGGWISLMRTLDAGNLAGDEGWPLRILMLLVTIFGIFVVSILIGTITSGLEARLDEMRKGRSRVLETNHTLILGFSNKVFSIIGELLIANENQKNAAIVILADRDKVEMDDAIRAKFPNTKNTRVICRSGNPIDLDDVMLAMPNAARSIIVLAPEVESPDIYVIKTVLALTNHPQRRTEPYHIVAEIEDDKNLEAATLVGGDEAIYVPSDDLIARVTAQTCRQSGLSVVYTELLDFDGAEIYFADVPKLTGKTYREALMRFEHSAAIGLLRKTGEVLINPPMDTQFGEGDQVIAISEDDDTVVVSTNASPTFEASLIQLSEPGPRKAERTLILGWNKKGEAIIRELEAYVVEGSEIVVVCESDDVRTQLLTLSQSLTKQRLRFAKGTLSTRSTLESLKPETFDHLIVLGDSTLPIQQADANTLITLLHLRKIADARGVKLSIVSEMQDIRNRALAQVARADDFIVSDKLVSLMLSQLSENKKLDAVFKQLFSAAGSEICIRPVRDYVKTGMAMSFYTVMEAAARKNETAIGYRRLKQADNKEDGFGVKVNPKKSDDVFFEANDQVIVLADA
;
A
#
# COMPACT_ATOMS: atom_id res chain seq x y z
N MET A 1 -33.67 -35.69 -38.06
CA MET A 1 -32.84 -36.60 -37.27
C MET A 1 -33.67 -37.00 -36.05
N ASN A 2 -34.29 -38.17 -36.08
CA ASN A 2 -34.97 -38.76 -34.91
C ASN A 2 -33.87 -39.22 -33.95
N THR A 3 -33.70 -38.53 -32.86
CA THR A 3 -32.87 -38.98 -31.74
C THR A 3 -33.73 -39.80 -30.80
N ASP A 4 -33.88 -41.09 -31.12
CA ASP A 4 -34.51 -42.04 -30.23
C ASP A 4 -33.61 -42.19 -28.98
N ILE A 5 -33.99 -41.51 -27.90
CA ILE A 5 -33.31 -41.62 -26.59
C ILE A 5 -33.57 -43.04 -26.06
N THR A 6 -32.51 -43.85 -26.05
CA THR A 6 -32.62 -45.21 -25.54
C THR A 6 -32.72 -45.23 -23.98
N TRP A 7 -33.29 -46.31 -23.43
CA TRP A 7 -33.31 -46.48 -21.98
C TRP A 7 -31.90 -46.49 -21.35
N ARG A 8 -30.89 -46.89 -22.10
CA ARG A 8 -29.48 -46.84 -21.72
C ARG A 8 -28.96 -45.41 -21.60
N ASP A 9 -29.34 -44.54 -22.50
CA ASP A 9 -28.99 -43.13 -22.48
C ASP A 9 -29.63 -42.44 -21.29
N GLN A 10 -30.89 -42.78 -20.96
CA GLN A 10 -31.56 -42.24 -19.78
C GLN A 10 -30.91 -42.71 -18.45
N LEU A 11 -30.51 -43.99 -18.37
CA LEU A 11 -29.82 -44.51 -17.20
C LEU A 11 -28.43 -43.88 -17.05
N ARG A 12 -27.70 -43.76 -18.14
CA ARG A 12 -26.38 -43.12 -18.16
C ARG A 12 -26.50 -41.66 -17.72
N TYR A 13 -27.45 -40.93 -18.29
CA TYR A 13 -27.68 -39.52 -17.92
C TYR A 13 -28.08 -39.37 -16.43
N ARG A 14 -28.97 -40.22 -15.92
CA ARG A 14 -29.32 -40.20 -14.50
C ARG A 14 -28.16 -40.55 -13.60
N PHE A 15 -27.33 -41.50 -14.00
CA PHE A 15 -26.13 -41.89 -13.27
C PHE A 15 -25.08 -40.75 -13.25
N GLU A 16 -24.76 -40.17 -14.42
CA GLU A 16 -23.84 -39.04 -14.55
C GLU A 16 -24.35 -37.82 -13.76
N ASN A 17 -25.64 -37.53 -13.84
CA ASN A 17 -26.24 -36.39 -13.15
C ASN A 17 -26.36 -36.61 -11.62
N THR A 18 -26.35 -37.86 -11.15
CA THR A 18 -26.32 -38.15 -9.73
C THR A 18 -24.89 -38.13 -9.19
N LEU A 19 -23.93 -38.63 -9.94
CA LEU A 19 -22.51 -38.55 -9.58
C LEU A 19 -22.00 -37.09 -9.52
N SER A 20 -22.54 -36.21 -10.38
CA SER A 20 -22.19 -34.79 -10.36
C SER A 20 -22.67 -34.03 -9.12
N LYS A 21 -23.56 -34.64 -8.27
CA LYS A 21 -24.05 -34.04 -7.02
C LYS A 21 -23.04 -34.12 -5.87
N GLY A 22 -21.86 -34.66 -6.11
CA GLY A 22 -20.74 -34.66 -5.17
C GLY A 22 -20.59 -35.95 -4.35
N PRO A 23 -19.66 -35.98 -3.36
CA PRO A 23 -19.26 -37.17 -2.60
C PRO A 23 -20.43 -37.91 -1.90
N ALA A 24 -21.41 -37.18 -1.39
CA ALA A 24 -22.55 -37.77 -0.71
C ALA A 24 -23.39 -38.66 -1.65
N ALA A 25 -23.52 -38.27 -2.91
CA ALA A 25 -24.25 -39.06 -3.91
C ALA A 25 -23.50 -40.34 -4.29
N MET A 26 -22.16 -40.26 -4.38
CA MET A 26 -21.30 -41.44 -4.61
C MET A 26 -21.40 -42.44 -3.46
N ILE A 27 -21.35 -41.97 -2.22
CA ILE A 27 -21.50 -42.83 -1.02
C ILE A 27 -22.88 -43.52 -1.02
N ALA A 28 -23.94 -42.78 -1.35
CA ALA A 28 -25.30 -43.36 -1.43
C ALA A 28 -25.37 -44.46 -2.52
N TRP A 29 -24.76 -44.24 -3.69
CA TRP A 29 -24.69 -45.25 -4.74
C TRP A 29 -23.89 -46.50 -4.34
N LEU A 30 -22.75 -46.31 -3.65
CA LEU A 30 -21.98 -47.43 -3.11
C LEU A 30 -22.77 -48.23 -2.08
N ALA A 31 -23.51 -47.56 -1.23
CA ALA A 31 -24.41 -48.25 -0.25
C ALA A 31 -25.48 -49.07 -0.95
N ILE A 32 -26.10 -48.53 -2.00
CA ILE A 32 -27.12 -49.25 -2.81
C ILE A 32 -26.50 -50.45 -3.52
N ALA A 33 -25.34 -50.27 -4.15
CA ALA A 33 -24.60 -51.36 -4.82
C ALA A 33 -24.19 -52.46 -3.84
N SER A 34 -23.68 -52.08 -2.67
CA SER A 34 -23.32 -53.04 -1.61
C SER A 34 -24.54 -53.81 -1.10
N GLY A 35 -25.64 -53.10 -0.85
CA GLY A 35 -26.90 -53.73 -0.46
C GLY A 35 -27.44 -54.72 -1.51
N ALA A 36 -27.32 -54.40 -2.81
CA ALA A 36 -27.71 -55.27 -3.90
C ALA A 36 -26.83 -56.55 -3.95
N VAL A 37 -25.48 -56.41 -3.79
CA VAL A 37 -24.58 -57.56 -3.78
C VAL A 37 -24.80 -58.44 -2.56
N VAL A 38 -24.97 -57.86 -1.37
CA VAL A 38 -25.30 -58.58 -0.12
C VAL A 38 -26.61 -59.36 -0.26
N THR A 39 -27.65 -58.71 -0.82
CA THR A 39 -28.96 -59.36 -1.05
C THR A 39 -28.85 -60.48 -2.07
N LEU A 40 -28.14 -60.26 -3.18
CA LEU A 40 -27.93 -61.28 -4.19
C LEU A 40 -27.14 -62.48 -3.63
N ALA A 41 -26.09 -62.26 -2.85
CA ALA A 41 -25.34 -63.33 -2.19
C ALA A 41 -26.21 -64.10 -1.19
N ALA A 42 -27.04 -63.43 -0.40
CA ALA A 42 -27.98 -64.07 0.53
C ALA A 42 -29.01 -64.94 -0.20
N ILE A 43 -29.53 -64.48 -1.35
CA ILE A 43 -30.47 -65.27 -2.19
C ILE A 43 -29.75 -66.52 -2.73
N LEU A 44 -28.51 -66.36 -3.27
CA LEU A 44 -27.76 -67.47 -3.81
C LEU A 44 -27.42 -68.52 -2.74
N LEU A 45 -27.01 -68.12 -1.55
CA LEU A 45 -26.78 -69.00 -0.42
C LEU A 45 -27.99 -69.83 -0.06
N THR A 46 -29.16 -69.18 0.00
CA THR A 46 -30.43 -69.83 0.37
C THR A 46 -30.94 -70.74 -0.73
N VAL A 47 -30.96 -70.30 -2.01
CA VAL A 47 -31.51 -71.06 -3.13
C VAL A 47 -30.65 -72.27 -3.50
N LEU A 48 -29.34 -72.11 -3.40
CA LEU A 48 -28.38 -73.21 -3.69
C LEU A 48 -28.23 -74.17 -2.50
N GLY A 49 -28.85 -73.90 -1.36
CA GLY A 49 -28.83 -74.75 -0.17
C GLY A 49 -27.39 -74.92 0.39
N ILE A 50 -26.58 -73.88 0.37
CA ILE A 50 -25.18 -73.94 0.80
C ILE A 50 -25.15 -74.06 2.35
N HIS A 51 -24.42 -75.05 2.85
CA HIS A 51 -24.26 -75.30 4.27
C HIS A 51 -23.03 -74.55 4.85
N ALA A 52 -23.07 -74.21 6.12
CA ALA A 52 -21.98 -73.46 6.80
C ALA A 52 -20.79 -74.36 7.17
N GLY A 53 -20.85 -75.67 6.96
CA GLY A 53 -19.81 -76.66 7.29
C GLY A 53 -19.69 -77.74 6.25
N SER A 54 -18.66 -78.58 6.36
CA SER A 54 -18.36 -79.69 5.47
C SER A 54 -19.26 -80.92 5.74
N ASP A 55 -20.00 -80.93 6.85
CA ASP A 55 -20.92 -82.01 7.23
C ASP A 55 -22.34 -81.77 6.63
N PRO A 56 -22.90 -82.73 5.84
CA PRO A 56 -24.25 -82.65 5.27
C PRO A 56 -25.38 -82.52 6.33
N ALA A 57 -25.10 -82.80 7.62
CA ALA A 57 -26.05 -82.66 8.72
C ALA A 57 -26.17 -81.22 9.22
N THR A 58 -25.30 -80.31 8.84
CA THR A 58 -25.43 -78.90 9.21
C THR A 58 -26.59 -78.23 8.46
N PRO A 59 -27.42 -77.41 9.12
CA PRO A 59 -28.52 -76.69 8.42
C PRO A 59 -27.99 -75.76 7.33
N SER A 60 -28.75 -75.62 6.23
CA SER A 60 -28.42 -74.65 5.16
C SER A 60 -28.52 -73.25 5.69
N ILE A 61 -27.68 -72.33 5.15
CA ILE A 61 -27.63 -70.94 5.52
C ILE A 61 -28.95 -70.24 5.03
N GLY A 62 -29.75 -69.75 5.98
CA GLY A 62 -30.95 -69.00 5.67
C GLY A 62 -30.69 -67.59 5.15
N PHE A 63 -31.69 -66.95 4.55
CA PHE A 63 -31.56 -65.64 3.89
C PHE A 63 -31.03 -64.54 4.84
N ILE A 64 -31.48 -64.46 6.07
CA ILE A 64 -31.05 -63.47 7.06
C ILE A 64 -29.58 -63.69 7.44
N GLU A 65 -29.23 -64.93 7.74
CA GLU A 65 -27.86 -65.31 8.11
C GLU A 65 -26.91 -65.14 6.93
N GLY A 66 -27.33 -65.51 5.71
CA GLY A 66 -26.56 -65.27 4.49
C GLY A 66 -26.35 -63.80 4.21
N GLY A 67 -27.34 -62.98 4.49
CA GLY A 67 -27.22 -61.50 4.41
C GLY A 67 -26.23 -60.94 5.41
N TRP A 68 -26.27 -61.41 6.66
CA TRP A 68 -25.34 -61.00 7.70
C TRP A 68 -23.88 -61.40 7.38
N ILE A 69 -23.67 -62.63 6.99
CA ILE A 69 -22.36 -63.14 6.60
C ILE A 69 -21.80 -62.36 5.41
N SER A 70 -22.64 -62.09 4.39
CA SER A 70 -22.20 -61.31 3.19
C SER A 70 -21.91 -59.88 3.53
N LEU A 71 -22.67 -59.23 4.42
CA LEU A 71 -22.43 -57.88 4.89
C LEU A 71 -21.09 -57.78 5.66
N MET A 72 -20.85 -58.73 6.60
CA MET A 72 -19.61 -58.76 7.35
C MET A 72 -18.41 -58.98 6.43
N ARG A 73 -18.52 -59.79 5.39
CA ARG A 73 -17.47 -60.02 4.38
C ARG A 73 -17.22 -58.81 3.52
N THR A 74 -18.25 -58.03 3.22
CA THR A 74 -18.14 -56.77 2.47
C THR A 74 -17.38 -55.69 3.27
N LEU A 75 -17.55 -55.72 4.61
CA LEU A 75 -16.93 -54.73 5.53
C LEU A 75 -15.53 -55.16 5.98
N ASP A 76 -15.31 -56.46 6.18
CA ASP A 76 -14.05 -57.04 6.70
C ASP A 76 -13.56 -58.20 5.85
N ALA A 77 -12.55 -57.94 5.03
CA ALA A 77 -11.87 -58.92 4.16
C ALA A 77 -11.05 -59.95 4.93
N GLY A 78 -10.75 -59.72 6.22
CA GLY A 78 -9.86 -60.60 7.01
C GLY A 78 -10.49 -61.92 7.46
N ASN A 79 -11.80 -62.09 7.31
CA ASN A 79 -12.56 -63.18 7.92
C ASN A 79 -12.72 -64.45 7.04
N LEU A 80 -11.88 -64.65 6.02
CA LEU A 80 -11.95 -65.76 5.04
C LEU A 80 -11.59 -67.13 5.60
N ALA A 81 -10.88 -67.23 6.72
CA ALA A 81 -10.30 -68.45 7.21
C ALA A 81 -11.30 -69.44 7.80
N GLY A 82 -12.51 -69.03 8.13
CA GLY A 82 -13.55 -69.86 8.76
C GLY A 82 -14.56 -70.49 7.80
N ASP A 83 -14.42 -70.27 6.47
CA ASP A 83 -15.36 -70.83 5.49
C ASP A 83 -15.03 -72.29 5.20
N GLU A 84 -16.01 -73.17 5.33
CA GLU A 84 -15.93 -74.56 4.99
C GLU A 84 -16.78 -74.90 3.76
N GLY A 85 -16.29 -75.74 2.87
CA GLY A 85 -16.95 -76.11 1.62
C GLY A 85 -16.62 -75.13 0.44
N TRP A 86 -16.27 -75.73 -0.69
CA TRP A 86 -15.85 -74.95 -1.89
C TRP A 86 -16.92 -73.99 -2.42
N PRO A 87 -18.26 -74.33 -2.45
CA PRO A 87 -19.28 -73.40 -2.94
C PRO A 87 -19.34 -72.09 -2.10
N LEU A 88 -19.26 -72.22 -0.73
CA LEU A 88 -19.24 -71.08 0.16
C LEU A 88 -17.98 -70.23 -0.03
N ARG A 89 -16.80 -70.91 -0.11
CA ARG A 89 -15.49 -70.22 -0.32
C ARG A 89 -15.48 -69.36 -1.59
N ILE A 90 -15.97 -69.90 -2.72
CA ILE A 90 -15.96 -69.16 -3.99
C ILE A 90 -16.92 -67.99 -3.93
N LEU A 91 -18.12 -68.17 -3.42
CA LEU A 91 -19.12 -67.09 -3.33
C LEU A 91 -18.64 -65.97 -2.38
N MET A 92 -18.12 -66.35 -1.20
CA MET A 92 -17.62 -65.39 -0.25
C MET A 92 -16.34 -64.69 -0.71
N LEU A 93 -15.47 -65.32 -1.48
CA LEU A 93 -14.32 -64.69 -2.11
C LEU A 93 -14.77 -63.58 -3.08
N LEU A 94 -15.83 -63.82 -3.89
CA LEU A 94 -16.35 -62.80 -4.79
C LEU A 94 -16.95 -61.60 -4.04
N VAL A 95 -17.72 -61.87 -2.95
CA VAL A 95 -18.25 -60.83 -2.08
C VAL A 95 -17.12 -60.04 -1.41
N THR A 96 -16.07 -60.70 -0.95
CA THR A 96 -14.90 -60.03 -0.35
C THR A 96 -14.15 -59.17 -1.34
N ILE A 97 -13.88 -59.67 -2.57
CA ILE A 97 -13.25 -58.86 -3.62
C ILE A 97 -14.09 -57.59 -3.91
N PHE A 98 -15.43 -57.77 -4.03
CA PHE A 98 -16.31 -56.64 -4.21
C PHE A 98 -16.25 -55.67 -3.03
N GLY A 99 -16.23 -56.19 -1.78
CA GLY A 99 -16.11 -55.37 -0.56
C GLY A 99 -14.83 -54.55 -0.53
N ILE A 100 -13.70 -55.12 -0.91
CA ILE A 100 -12.42 -54.40 -1.03
C ILE A 100 -12.52 -53.24 -2.01
N PHE A 101 -13.17 -53.43 -3.17
CA PHE A 101 -13.41 -52.36 -4.14
C PHE A 101 -14.29 -51.27 -3.56
N VAL A 102 -15.39 -51.61 -2.88
CA VAL A 102 -16.32 -50.66 -2.26
C VAL A 102 -15.60 -49.82 -1.20
N VAL A 103 -14.88 -50.45 -0.30
CA VAL A 103 -14.12 -49.77 0.76
C VAL A 103 -13.04 -48.84 0.16
N SER A 104 -12.31 -49.31 -0.86
CA SER A 104 -11.30 -48.51 -1.54
C SER A 104 -11.90 -47.25 -2.21
N ILE A 105 -13.04 -47.41 -2.91
CA ILE A 105 -13.74 -46.28 -3.54
C ILE A 105 -14.30 -45.33 -2.46
N LEU A 106 -14.81 -45.85 -1.36
CA LEU A 106 -15.34 -45.06 -0.25
C LEU A 106 -14.24 -44.19 0.37
N ILE A 107 -13.06 -44.76 0.66
CA ILE A 107 -11.92 -44.04 1.20
C ILE A 107 -11.48 -42.97 0.21
N GLY A 108 -11.32 -43.31 -1.08
CA GLY A 108 -10.96 -42.31 -2.11
C GLY A 108 -11.98 -41.17 -2.23
N THR A 109 -13.27 -41.48 -2.16
CA THR A 109 -14.33 -40.46 -2.22
C THR A 109 -14.34 -39.54 -1.00
N ILE A 110 -14.14 -40.08 0.18
CA ILE A 110 -14.07 -39.28 1.43
C ILE A 110 -12.82 -38.40 1.40
N THR A 111 -11.66 -38.95 1.00
CA THR A 111 -10.40 -38.18 0.89
C THR A 111 -10.55 -37.03 -0.11
N SER A 112 -11.02 -37.31 -1.33
CA SER A 112 -11.23 -36.28 -2.35
C SER A 112 -12.28 -35.22 -1.91
N GLY A 113 -13.33 -35.66 -1.20
CA GLY A 113 -14.33 -34.75 -0.65
C GLY A 113 -13.78 -33.84 0.46
N LEU A 114 -12.86 -34.36 1.28
CA LEU A 114 -12.17 -33.59 2.31
C LEU A 114 -11.18 -32.60 1.67
N GLU A 115 -10.38 -33.07 0.70
CA GLU A 115 -9.47 -32.21 -0.05
C GLU A 115 -10.20 -31.07 -0.73
N ALA A 116 -11.30 -31.33 -1.42
CA ALA A 116 -12.13 -30.30 -2.07
C ALA A 116 -12.65 -29.26 -1.06
N ARG A 117 -13.07 -29.69 0.14
CA ARG A 117 -13.50 -28.76 1.21
C ARG A 117 -12.35 -27.97 1.80
N LEU A 118 -11.17 -28.58 1.96
CA LEU A 118 -9.97 -27.88 2.42
C LEU A 118 -9.54 -26.83 1.39
N ASP A 119 -9.60 -27.15 0.11
CA ASP A 119 -9.30 -26.20 -0.96
C ASP A 119 -10.31 -25.08 -1.03
N GLU A 120 -11.60 -25.37 -0.82
CA GLU A 120 -12.63 -24.33 -0.76
C GLU A 120 -12.41 -23.38 0.44
N MET A 121 -12.01 -23.89 1.59
CA MET A 121 -11.61 -23.07 2.75
C MET A 121 -10.31 -22.28 2.48
N ARG A 122 -9.36 -22.87 1.77
CA ARG A 122 -8.11 -22.22 1.34
C ARG A 122 -8.36 -21.09 0.32
N LYS A 123 -9.38 -21.22 -0.54
CA LYS A 123 -9.77 -20.17 -1.50
C LYS A 123 -10.16 -18.83 -0.87
N GLY A 124 -10.33 -18.78 0.45
CA GLY A 124 -10.50 -17.52 1.18
C GLY A 124 -11.80 -16.78 0.91
N ARG A 125 -12.87 -17.47 0.49
CA ARG A 125 -14.20 -16.87 0.20
C ARG A 125 -15.15 -16.85 1.41
N SER A 126 -14.65 -17.13 2.60
CA SER A 126 -15.45 -17.03 3.82
C SER A 126 -15.55 -15.58 4.30
N ARG A 127 -16.73 -15.19 4.78
CA ARG A 127 -16.99 -13.86 5.34
C ARG A 127 -16.07 -13.59 6.54
N VAL A 128 -15.52 -12.39 6.61
CA VAL A 128 -14.75 -11.90 7.77
C VAL A 128 -15.70 -11.56 8.91
N LEU A 129 -15.27 -11.78 10.15
CA LEU A 129 -16.06 -11.47 11.35
C LEU A 129 -15.42 -10.34 12.19
N GLU A 130 -14.32 -9.76 11.70
CA GLU A 130 -13.62 -8.67 12.37
C GLU A 130 -14.46 -7.39 12.36
N THR A 131 -14.29 -6.61 13.41
CA THR A 131 -14.90 -5.29 13.56
C THR A 131 -13.84 -4.24 13.85
N ASN A 132 -14.10 -3.00 13.49
CA ASN A 132 -13.16 -1.88 13.67
C ASN A 132 -11.79 -2.11 13.02
N HIS A 133 -11.79 -2.86 11.91
CA HIS A 133 -10.59 -3.19 11.14
C HIS A 133 -10.32 -2.15 10.05
N THR A 134 -9.07 -2.06 9.60
CA THR A 134 -8.73 -1.36 8.37
C THR A 134 -8.91 -2.33 7.21
N LEU A 135 -9.73 -1.97 6.22
CA LEU A 135 -9.99 -2.77 5.02
C LEU A 135 -9.16 -2.25 3.86
N ILE A 136 -8.39 -3.12 3.22
CA ILE A 136 -7.65 -2.81 2.00
C ILE A 136 -8.31 -3.55 0.83
N LEU A 137 -8.71 -2.81 -0.20
CA LEU A 137 -9.31 -3.33 -1.43
C LEU A 137 -8.30 -3.21 -2.57
N GLY A 138 -7.86 -4.35 -3.09
CA GLY A 138 -6.78 -4.47 -4.05
C GLY A 138 -5.49 -5.01 -3.44
N PHE A 139 -4.55 -5.45 -4.31
CA PHE A 139 -3.24 -5.98 -3.90
C PHE A 139 -2.19 -5.58 -4.94
N SER A 140 -1.35 -4.64 -4.59
CA SER A 140 -0.19 -4.18 -5.35
C SER A 140 1.05 -4.17 -4.46
N ASN A 141 2.21 -3.77 -4.97
CA ASN A 141 3.42 -3.63 -4.16
C ASN A 141 3.26 -2.65 -3.00
N LYS A 142 2.34 -1.68 -3.12
CA LYS A 142 2.03 -0.67 -2.09
C LYS A 142 1.47 -1.30 -0.80
N VAL A 143 0.78 -2.45 -0.90
CA VAL A 143 0.17 -3.13 0.24
C VAL A 143 1.18 -3.43 1.35
N PHE A 144 2.41 -3.77 0.99
CA PHE A 144 3.45 -4.09 1.98
C PHE A 144 3.88 -2.85 2.78
N SER A 145 4.03 -1.70 2.13
CA SER A 145 4.34 -0.45 2.83
C SER A 145 3.18 -0.04 3.74
N ILE A 146 1.93 -0.12 3.25
CA ILE A 146 0.73 0.18 4.04
C ILE A 146 0.60 -0.74 5.26
N ILE A 147 0.82 -2.05 5.11
CA ILE A 147 0.81 -2.99 6.24
C ILE A 147 1.89 -2.58 7.25
N GLY A 148 3.12 -2.27 6.79
CA GLY A 148 4.21 -1.85 7.66
C GLY A 148 3.83 -0.65 8.52
N GLU A 149 3.28 0.38 7.92
CA GLU A 149 2.80 1.59 8.61
C GLU A 149 1.66 1.27 9.58
N LEU A 150 0.64 0.55 9.13
CA LEU A 150 -0.49 0.19 10.00
C LEU A 150 -0.11 -0.72 11.17
N LEU A 151 0.96 -1.51 11.05
CA LEU A 151 1.50 -2.29 12.18
C LEU A 151 2.07 -1.36 13.27
N ILE A 152 2.68 -0.24 12.89
CA ILE A 152 3.18 0.79 13.80
C ILE A 152 2.00 1.53 14.42
N ALA A 153 1.11 2.07 13.60
CA ALA A 153 -0.08 2.80 14.06
C ALA A 153 -0.98 1.99 15.02
N ASN A 154 -1.00 0.67 14.86
CA ASN A 154 -1.78 -0.23 15.71
C ASN A 154 -1.03 -0.71 16.97
N GLU A 155 0.21 -0.28 17.22
CA GLU A 155 1.04 -0.86 18.31
C GLU A 155 0.37 -0.76 19.68
N ASN A 156 -0.35 0.32 19.94
CA ASN A 156 -1.07 0.57 21.17
C ASN A 156 -2.52 0.05 21.18
N GLN A 157 -3.01 -0.52 20.04
CA GLN A 157 -4.39 -1.02 19.91
C GLN A 157 -4.49 -2.49 20.29
N LYS A 158 -5.51 -2.85 21.08
CA LYS A 158 -5.83 -4.25 21.39
C LYS A 158 -6.67 -4.85 20.26
N ASN A 159 -6.28 -6.05 19.77
CA ASN A 159 -7.03 -6.79 18.75
C ASN A 159 -7.18 -6.06 17.40
N ALA A 160 -6.18 -5.28 17.00
CA ALA A 160 -6.18 -4.65 15.70
C ALA A 160 -6.20 -5.70 14.56
N ALA A 161 -6.88 -5.37 13.47
CA ALA A 161 -6.96 -6.24 12.31
C ALA A 161 -6.88 -5.42 11.01
N ILE A 162 -6.17 -5.99 10.04
CA ILE A 162 -6.13 -5.51 8.66
C ILE A 162 -6.76 -6.61 7.81
N VAL A 163 -7.78 -6.27 7.06
CA VAL A 163 -8.45 -7.18 6.12
C VAL A 163 -8.10 -6.77 4.70
N ILE A 164 -7.70 -7.73 3.87
CA ILE A 164 -7.33 -7.49 2.48
C ILE A 164 -8.25 -8.31 1.60
N LEU A 165 -8.91 -7.67 0.64
CA LEU A 165 -9.71 -8.31 -0.40
C LEU A 165 -9.12 -7.96 -1.77
N ALA A 166 -8.77 -8.98 -2.55
CA ALA A 166 -8.26 -8.78 -3.90
C ALA A 166 -8.61 -9.96 -4.82
N ASP A 167 -8.66 -9.72 -6.10
CA ASP A 167 -8.81 -10.75 -7.15
C ASP A 167 -7.48 -11.48 -7.35
N ARG A 168 -7.07 -12.18 -6.29
CA ARG A 168 -5.82 -12.95 -6.21
C ARG A 168 -5.99 -14.13 -5.26
N ASP A 169 -5.21 -15.18 -5.46
CA ASP A 169 -5.24 -16.33 -4.56
C ASP A 169 -4.86 -15.95 -3.12
N LYS A 170 -5.68 -16.40 -2.16
CA LYS A 170 -5.46 -16.08 -0.73
C LYS A 170 -4.14 -16.61 -0.21
N VAL A 171 -3.75 -17.82 -0.62
CA VAL A 171 -2.53 -18.45 -0.10
C VAL A 171 -1.30 -17.69 -0.59
N GLU A 172 -1.30 -17.27 -1.88
CA GLU A 172 -0.23 -16.43 -2.43
C GLU A 172 -0.11 -15.09 -1.68
N MET A 173 -1.25 -14.43 -1.36
CA MET A 173 -1.24 -13.19 -0.59
C MET A 173 -0.71 -13.40 0.83
N ASP A 174 -1.22 -14.42 1.52
CA ASP A 174 -0.78 -14.76 2.89
C ASP A 174 0.72 -15.07 2.94
N ASP A 175 1.24 -15.84 1.97
CA ASP A 175 2.65 -16.22 1.90
C ASP A 175 3.54 -15.02 1.58
N ALA A 176 3.12 -14.14 0.66
CA ALA A 176 3.85 -12.92 0.33
C ALA A 176 3.93 -11.97 1.55
N ILE A 177 2.84 -11.81 2.30
CA ILE A 177 2.80 -10.99 3.51
C ILE A 177 3.65 -11.62 4.61
N ARG A 178 3.54 -12.93 4.85
CA ARG A 178 4.33 -13.63 5.87
C ARG A 178 5.82 -13.61 5.58
N ALA A 179 6.22 -13.69 4.31
CA ALA A 179 7.62 -13.58 3.91
C ALA A 179 8.20 -12.19 4.27
N LYS A 180 7.39 -11.12 4.16
CA LYS A 180 7.81 -9.75 4.46
C LYS A 180 7.66 -9.40 5.95
N PHE A 181 6.61 -9.88 6.58
CA PHE A 181 6.26 -9.64 7.98
C PHE A 181 6.11 -10.97 8.74
N PRO A 182 7.23 -11.60 9.17
CA PRO A 182 7.18 -12.84 9.95
C PRO A 182 6.47 -12.65 11.29
N ASN A 183 6.46 -11.44 11.83
CA ASN A 183 5.79 -11.06 13.06
C ASN A 183 4.98 -9.77 12.83
N THR A 184 3.67 -9.87 12.97
CA THR A 184 2.72 -8.76 12.84
C THR A 184 2.33 -8.14 14.19
N LYS A 185 3.11 -8.40 15.25
CA LYS A 185 2.87 -7.92 16.62
C LYS A 185 1.44 -8.27 17.08
N ASN A 186 0.67 -7.29 17.51
CA ASN A 186 -0.72 -7.41 17.98
C ASN A 186 -1.78 -7.25 16.87
N THR A 187 -1.37 -7.05 15.62
CA THR A 187 -2.28 -6.86 14.48
C THR A 187 -2.45 -8.13 13.68
N ARG A 188 -3.69 -8.56 13.46
CA ARG A 188 -4.00 -9.71 12.60
C ARG A 188 -4.18 -9.25 11.15
N VAL A 189 -3.46 -9.88 10.22
CA VAL A 189 -3.63 -9.64 8.79
C VAL A 189 -4.41 -10.80 8.18
N ILE A 190 -5.52 -10.51 7.52
CA ILE A 190 -6.50 -11.48 7.04
C ILE A 190 -6.75 -11.24 5.55
N CYS A 191 -6.34 -12.20 4.69
CA CYS A 191 -6.59 -12.11 3.26
C CYS A 191 -7.88 -12.82 2.86
N ARG A 192 -8.54 -12.28 1.85
CA ARG A 192 -9.71 -12.85 1.17
C ARG A 192 -9.55 -12.74 -0.35
N SER A 193 -9.89 -13.82 -1.05
CA SER A 193 -9.98 -13.83 -2.52
C SER A 193 -11.37 -13.37 -2.95
N GLY A 194 -11.42 -12.35 -3.76
CA GLY A 194 -12.66 -11.80 -4.33
C GLY A 194 -12.37 -10.54 -5.13
N ASN A 195 -13.27 -10.20 -6.02
CA ASN A 195 -13.13 -9.02 -6.86
C ASN A 195 -13.71 -7.78 -6.16
N PRO A 196 -12.91 -6.74 -5.85
CA PRO A 196 -13.40 -5.55 -5.14
C PRO A 196 -14.49 -4.76 -5.86
N ILE A 197 -14.65 -4.93 -7.18
CA ILE A 197 -15.72 -4.30 -7.96
C ILE A 197 -17.03 -5.08 -7.96
N ASP A 198 -17.04 -6.32 -7.44
CA ASP A 198 -18.22 -7.16 -7.33
C ASP A 198 -18.93 -6.90 -6.02
N LEU A 199 -20.26 -6.68 -6.10
CA LEU A 199 -21.07 -6.34 -4.93
C LEU A 199 -21.09 -7.45 -3.86
N ASP A 200 -21.17 -8.72 -4.28
CA ASP A 200 -21.23 -9.85 -3.35
C ASP A 200 -19.85 -10.11 -2.72
N ASP A 201 -18.78 -10.03 -3.53
CA ASP A 201 -17.42 -10.29 -3.05
C ASP A 201 -16.94 -9.21 -2.06
N VAL A 202 -17.27 -7.94 -2.28
CA VAL A 202 -16.84 -6.85 -1.38
C VAL A 202 -17.40 -7.05 0.04
N MET A 203 -18.59 -7.65 0.16
CA MET A 203 -19.22 -7.93 1.47
C MET A 203 -18.54 -9.05 2.25
N LEU A 204 -17.71 -9.89 1.59
CA LEU A 204 -16.88 -10.88 2.29
C LEU A 204 -15.93 -10.23 3.28
N ALA A 205 -15.45 -9.04 2.96
CA ALA A 205 -14.50 -8.29 3.77
C ALA A 205 -15.15 -7.41 4.87
N MET A 206 -16.47 -7.45 5.02
CA MET A 206 -17.24 -6.71 6.04
C MET A 206 -16.98 -5.19 6.06
N PRO A 207 -17.16 -4.46 4.94
CA PRO A 207 -16.92 -3.02 4.89
C PRO A 207 -17.79 -2.24 5.88
N ASN A 208 -18.99 -2.73 6.21
CA ASN A 208 -19.88 -2.11 7.19
C ASN A 208 -19.31 -2.06 8.61
N ALA A 209 -18.39 -2.94 8.95
CA ALA A 209 -17.74 -3.00 10.25
C ALA A 209 -16.31 -2.42 10.22
N ALA A 210 -15.83 -1.98 9.07
CA ALA A 210 -14.51 -1.39 8.92
C ALA A 210 -14.47 0.02 9.54
N ARG A 211 -13.35 0.37 10.17
CA ARG A 211 -13.01 1.72 10.65
C ARG A 211 -12.68 2.63 9.47
N SER A 212 -11.81 2.14 8.60
CA SER A 212 -11.39 2.82 7.38
C SER A 212 -11.24 1.82 6.23
N ILE A 213 -11.34 2.30 5.00
CA ILE A 213 -11.26 1.51 3.78
C ILE A 213 -10.23 2.15 2.86
N ILE A 214 -9.17 1.43 2.52
CA ILE A 214 -8.15 1.87 1.56
C ILE A 214 -8.42 1.15 0.23
N VAL A 215 -8.55 1.91 -0.86
CA VAL A 215 -8.73 1.36 -2.21
C VAL A 215 -7.47 1.60 -3.01
N LEU A 216 -6.80 0.53 -3.41
CA LEU A 216 -5.55 0.58 -4.17
C LEU A 216 -5.81 0.49 -5.66
N ALA A 217 -5.09 1.28 -6.43
CA ALA A 217 -5.04 1.16 -7.87
C ALA A 217 -4.34 -0.16 -8.27
N PRO A 218 -4.96 -1.01 -9.11
CA PRO A 218 -4.33 -2.21 -9.61
C PRO A 218 -3.25 -1.89 -10.66
N GLU A 219 -2.28 -2.78 -10.82
CA GLU A 219 -1.20 -2.64 -11.82
C GLU A 219 -1.70 -3.03 -13.23
N VAL A 220 -2.59 -2.21 -13.81
CA VAL A 220 -3.19 -2.41 -15.14
C VAL A 220 -3.17 -1.10 -15.94
N GLU A 221 -3.52 -1.16 -17.24
CA GLU A 221 -3.44 0.00 -18.15
C GLU A 221 -4.34 1.19 -17.74
N SER A 222 -5.50 0.93 -17.14
CA SER A 222 -6.46 1.97 -16.73
C SER A 222 -6.94 1.71 -15.30
N PRO A 223 -6.10 1.93 -14.29
CA PRO A 223 -6.37 1.52 -12.90
C PRO A 223 -7.53 2.28 -12.26
N ASP A 224 -7.70 3.57 -12.59
CA ASP A 224 -8.71 4.44 -11.97
C ASP A 224 -10.13 3.96 -12.20
N ILE A 225 -10.40 3.30 -13.33
CA ILE A 225 -11.71 2.71 -13.62
C ILE A 225 -12.07 1.66 -12.56
N TYR A 226 -11.10 0.86 -12.14
CA TYR A 226 -11.30 -0.16 -11.10
C TYR A 226 -11.51 0.48 -9.74
N VAL A 227 -10.74 1.52 -9.41
CA VAL A 227 -10.89 2.28 -8.17
C VAL A 227 -12.27 2.92 -8.07
N ILE A 228 -12.69 3.65 -9.12
CA ILE A 228 -13.99 4.31 -9.18
C ILE A 228 -15.12 3.27 -9.06
N LYS A 229 -15.03 2.14 -9.75
CA LYS A 229 -16.01 1.05 -9.65
C LYS A 229 -16.04 0.43 -8.25
N THR A 230 -14.90 0.27 -7.59
CA THR A 230 -14.82 -0.25 -6.22
C THR A 230 -15.50 0.71 -5.24
N VAL A 231 -15.22 2.01 -5.34
CA VAL A 231 -15.89 3.01 -4.51
C VAL A 231 -17.40 3.03 -4.79
N LEU A 232 -17.80 2.92 -6.07
CA LEU A 232 -19.22 2.83 -6.46
C LEU A 232 -19.88 1.60 -5.86
N ALA A 233 -19.23 0.43 -5.87
CA ALA A 233 -19.74 -0.80 -5.27
C ALA A 233 -19.94 -0.66 -3.75
N LEU A 234 -19.06 0.05 -3.06
CA LEU A 234 -19.19 0.34 -1.62
C LEU A 234 -20.34 1.31 -1.33
N THR A 235 -20.35 2.47 -2.00
CA THR A 235 -21.26 3.58 -1.70
C THR A 235 -22.70 3.32 -2.15
N ASN A 236 -22.92 2.43 -3.11
CA ASN A 236 -24.25 2.07 -3.62
C ASN A 236 -24.71 0.65 -3.30
N HIS A 237 -24.00 -0.05 -2.41
CA HIS A 237 -24.38 -1.42 -2.05
C HIS A 237 -25.77 -1.44 -1.33
N PRO A 238 -26.71 -2.33 -1.71
CA PRO A 238 -28.05 -2.38 -1.08
C PRO A 238 -28.02 -2.68 0.42
N GLN A 239 -26.99 -3.36 0.91
CA GLN A 239 -26.81 -3.73 2.33
C GLN A 239 -25.75 -2.87 3.03
N ARG A 240 -25.41 -1.68 2.48
CA ARG A 240 -24.46 -0.79 3.14
C ARG A 240 -25.01 -0.25 4.47
N ARG A 241 -24.11 0.14 5.38
CA ARG A 241 -24.47 0.87 6.60
C ARG A 241 -25.04 2.24 6.27
N THR A 242 -25.81 2.82 7.19
CA THR A 242 -26.39 4.17 7.05
C THR A 242 -25.36 5.27 7.28
N GLU A 243 -24.39 5.02 8.18
CA GLU A 243 -23.32 5.96 8.46
C GLU A 243 -22.33 6.02 7.29
N PRO A 244 -21.78 7.21 6.99
CA PRO A 244 -20.77 7.38 5.96
C PRO A 244 -19.57 6.45 6.19
N TYR A 245 -18.98 5.95 5.11
CA TYR A 245 -17.69 5.28 5.17
C TYR A 245 -16.55 6.29 5.32
N HIS A 246 -15.42 5.84 5.81
CA HIS A 246 -14.15 6.53 5.68
C HIS A 246 -13.33 5.79 4.62
N ILE A 247 -13.41 6.25 3.38
CA ILE A 247 -12.71 5.66 2.23
C ILE A 247 -11.53 6.56 1.87
N VAL A 248 -10.37 5.95 1.67
CA VAL A 248 -9.18 6.61 1.09
C VAL A 248 -8.80 5.82 -0.15
N ALA A 249 -8.83 6.47 -1.31
CA ALA A 249 -8.65 5.80 -2.59
C ALA A 249 -7.53 6.46 -3.40
N GLU A 250 -6.72 5.63 -4.03
CA GLU A 250 -5.70 6.09 -4.96
C GLU A 250 -6.33 6.41 -6.32
N ILE A 251 -5.93 7.52 -6.94
CA ILE A 251 -6.23 7.88 -8.33
C ILE A 251 -4.91 8.24 -9.01
N GLU A 252 -4.58 7.61 -10.14
CA GLU A 252 -3.34 7.91 -10.86
C GLU A 252 -3.45 9.17 -11.71
N ASP A 253 -4.48 9.29 -12.55
CA ASP A 253 -4.67 10.42 -13.48
C ASP A 253 -5.68 11.43 -12.93
N ASP A 254 -5.24 12.66 -12.70
CA ASP A 254 -6.06 13.77 -12.19
C ASP A 254 -7.32 14.04 -13.03
N LYS A 255 -7.31 13.70 -14.33
CA LYS A 255 -8.49 13.85 -15.20
C LYS A 255 -9.67 13.02 -14.72
N ASN A 256 -9.41 11.94 -13.96
CA ASN A 256 -10.44 11.06 -13.41
C ASN A 256 -10.93 11.52 -12.03
N LEU A 257 -10.27 12.50 -11.41
CA LEU A 257 -10.58 12.95 -10.05
C LEU A 257 -12.00 13.53 -9.92
N GLU A 258 -12.47 14.26 -10.92
CA GLU A 258 -13.84 14.82 -10.93
C GLU A 258 -14.88 13.69 -10.90
N ALA A 259 -14.71 12.68 -11.77
CA ALA A 259 -15.61 11.52 -11.83
C ALA A 259 -15.54 10.70 -10.53
N ALA A 260 -14.35 10.51 -9.98
CA ALA A 260 -14.14 9.82 -8.71
C ALA A 260 -14.83 10.55 -7.56
N THR A 261 -14.66 11.87 -7.47
CA THR A 261 -15.30 12.71 -6.43
C THR A 261 -16.82 12.67 -6.50
N LEU A 262 -17.40 12.67 -7.72
CA LEU A 262 -18.83 12.53 -7.90
C LEU A 262 -19.36 11.18 -7.34
N VAL A 263 -18.60 10.11 -7.47
CA VAL A 263 -18.97 8.77 -6.99
C VAL A 263 -18.80 8.64 -5.48
N GLY A 264 -17.69 9.14 -4.93
CA GLY A 264 -17.37 8.99 -3.51
C GLY A 264 -18.04 10.01 -2.59
N GLY A 265 -18.42 11.19 -3.12
CA GLY A 265 -18.97 12.27 -2.32
C GLY A 265 -18.09 12.62 -1.12
N ASP A 266 -18.69 12.86 0.04
CA ASP A 266 -17.99 13.18 1.29
C ASP A 266 -17.42 11.94 2.02
N GLU A 267 -17.66 10.74 1.47
CA GLU A 267 -17.22 9.48 2.09
C GLU A 267 -15.81 9.08 1.62
N ALA A 268 -15.35 9.58 0.48
CA ALA A 268 -14.07 9.21 -0.10
C ALA A 268 -13.10 10.39 -0.22
N ILE A 269 -11.89 10.16 0.25
CA ILE A 269 -10.72 11.02 0.03
C ILE A 269 -9.90 10.38 -1.08
N TYR A 270 -9.55 11.15 -2.10
CA TYR A 270 -8.76 10.67 -3.21
C TYR A 270 -7.34 11.21 -3.17
N VAL A 271 -6.37 10.32 -3.26
CA VAL A 271 -4.94 10.65 -3.36
C VAL A 271 -4.54 10.61 -4.83
N PRO A 272 -4.30 11.77 -5.47
CA PRO A 272 -3.84 11.84 -6.85
C PRO A 272 -2.35 11.49 -6.90
N SER A 273 -2.03 10.21 -7.12
CA SER A 273 -0.67 9.69 -6.92
C SER A 273 0.34 10.28 -7.91
N ASP A 274 -0.01 10.44 -9.19
CA ASP A 274 0.91 11.02 -10.18
C ASP A 274 1.15 12.52 -9.92
N ASP A 275 0.14 13.29 -9.52
CA ASP A 275 0.27 14.71 -9.16
C ASP A 275 1.10 14.88 -7.88
N LEU A 276 0.83 14.09 -6.84
CA LEU A 276 1.62 14.09 -5.60
C LEU A 276 3.11 13.88 -5.89
N ILE A 277 3.44 12.85 -6.66
CA ILE A 277 4.84 12.54 -6.99
C ILE A 277 5.45 13.63 -7.85
N ALA A 278 4.70 14.21 -8.79
CA ALA A 278 5.17 15.31 -9.60
C ALA A 278 5.51 16.55 -8.76
N ARG A 279 4.66 16.93 -7.81
CA ARG A 279 4.91 18.04 -6.86
C ARG A 279 6.15 17.79 -6.01
N VAL A 280 6.22 16.62 -5.37
CA VAL A 280 7.38 16.25 -4.56
C VAL A 280 8.66 16.24 -5.40
N THR A 281 8.61 15.77 -6.65
CA THR A 281 9.75 15.79 -7.58
C THR A 281 10.20 17.21 -7.90
N ALA A 282 9.26 18.09 -8.25
CA ALA A 282 9.55 19.48 -8.60
C ALA A 282 10.13 20.27 -7.41
N GLN A 283 9.58 20.09 -6.21
CA GLN A 283 10.08 20.75 -5.00
C GLN A 283 11.44 20.19 -4.57
N THR A 284 11.61 18.86 -4.60
CA THR A 284 12.84 18.18 -4.16
C THR A 284 14.01 18.48 -5.10
N CYS A 285 13.80 18.62 -6.41
CA CYS A 285 14.90 18.93 -7.33
C CYS A 285 15.54 20.29 -7.05
N ARG A 286 14.79 21.22 -6.47
CA ARG A 286 15.26 22.56 -6.09
C ARG A 286 15.84 22.60 -4.67
N GLN A 287 15.45 21.67 -3.81
CA GLN A 287 15.83 21.65 -2.39
C GLN A 287 16.22 20.23 -1.94
N SER A 288 17.50 19.91 -2.12
CA SER A 288 18.05 18.60 -1.74
C SER A 288 17.77 18.26 -0.27
N GLY A 289 17.31 17.03 -0.02
CA GLY A 289 16.91 16.50 1.29
C GLY A 289 15.44 16.63 1.61
N LEU A 290 14.66 17.31 0.78
CA LEU A 290 13.23 17.51 1.02
C LEU A 290 12.43 16.20 0.94
N SER A 291 12.86 15.25 0.11
CA SER A 291 12.25 13.92 0.04
C SER A 291 12.34 13.17 1.37
N VAL A 292 13.42 13.38 2.12
CA VAL A 292 13.60 12.79 3.46
C VAL A 292 12.63 13.43 4.44
N VAL A 293 12.46 14.76 4.40
CA VAL A 293 11.52 15.49 5.27
C VAL A 293 10.09 15.01 5.03
N TYR A 294 9.67 14.86 3.77
CA TYR A 294 8.34 14.34 3.46
C TYR A 294 8.15 12.90 3.93
N THR A 295 9.17 12.06 3.77
CA THR A 295 9.11 10.68 4.25
C THR A 295 8.96 10.65 5.77
N GLU A 296 9.74 11.45 6.50
CA GLU A 296 9.70 11.53 7.97
C GLU A 296 8.34 12.00 8.50
N LEU A 297 7.72 12.97 7.86
CA LEU A 297 6.40 13.51 8.24
C LEU A 297 5.22 12.58 7.93
N LEU A 298 5.41 11.64 7.02
CA LEU A 298 4.36 10.71 6.60
C LEU A 298 4.53 9.31 7.22
N ASP A 299 5.71 8.97 7.75
CA ASP A 299 6.05 7.68 8.36
C ASP A 299 5.57 7.65 9.83
N PHE A 300 4.88 6.59 10.23
CA PHE A 300 4.40 6.42 11.61
C PHE A 300 5.51 6.13 12.64
N ASP A 301 6.73 5.84 12.19
CA ASP A 301 7.90 5.66 13.09
C ASP A 301 8.59 7.00 13.40
N GLY A 302 8.09 8.11 12.88
CA GLY A 302 8.67 9.45 12.98
C GLY A 302 7.83 10.43 13.79
N ALA A 303 8.01 11.71 13.46
CA ALA A 303 7.19 12.79 14.01
C ALA A 303 5.99 13.05 13.09
N GLU A 304 4.80 12.77 13.57
CA GLU A 304 3.54 12.85 12.85
C GLU A 304 2.80 14.17 13.09
N ILE A 305 1.76 14.44 12.29
CA ILE A 305 0.91 15.62 12.41
C ILE A 305 -0.33 15.29 13.22
N TYR A 306 -0.48 15.95 14.36
CA TYR A 306 -1.59 15.79 15.29
C TYR A 306 -2.44 17.06 15.42
N PHE A 307 -3.71 16.85 15.80
CA PHE A 307 -4.67 17.90 16.12
C PHE A 307 -4.98 17.82 17.62
N ALA A 308 -4.64 18.84 18.37
CA ALA A 308 -4.84 18.83 19.83
C ALA A 308 -5.69 20.02 20.29
N ASP A 309 -6.63 19.73 21.19
CA ASP A 309 -7.38 20.74 21.91
C ASP A 309 -6.51 21.36 23.00
N VAL A 310 -6.15 22.63 22.84
CA VAL A 310 -5.30 23.33 23.80
C VAL A 310 -5.99 24.60 24.29
N PRO A 311 -6.88 24.53 25.29
CA PRO A 311 -7.61 25.69 25.82
C PRO A 311 -6.72 26.84 26.33
N LYS A 312 -5.49 26.50 26.77
CA LYS A 312 -4.50 27.49 27.20
C LYS A 312 -3.99 28.43 26.10
N LEU A 313 -4.24 28.07 24.83
CA LEU A 313 -3.89 28.91 23.69
C LEU A 313 -5.01 29.90 23.29
N THR A 314 -6.23 29.75 23.79
CA THR A 314 -7.33 30.66 23.48
C THR A 314 -6.95 32.10 23.79
N GLY A 315 -7.11 33.00 22.80
CA GLY A 315 -6.72 34.40 22.85
C GLY A 315 -5.22 34.67 22.67
N LYS A 316 -4.39 33.62 22.50
CA LYS A 316 -2.97 33.74 22.16
C LYS A 316 -2.77 33.84 20.67
N THR A 317 -1.71 34.55 20.26
CA THR A 317 -1.31 34.61 18.86
C THR A 317 -0.58 33.32 18.46
N TYR A 318 -0.55 33.06 17.15
CA TYR A 318 0.22 31.92 16.58
C TYR A 318 1.69 32.00 16.98
N ARG A 319 2.30 33.22 16.94
CA ARG A 319 3.67 33.43 17.42
C ARG A 319 3.87 33.02 18.89
N GLU A 320 2.92 33.36 19.77
CA GLU A 320 2.99 32.94 21.17
C GLU A 320 2.85 31.43 21.29
N ALA A 321 2.02 30.79 20.46
CA ALA A 321 1.82 29.36 20.45
C ALA A 321 3.08 28.60 20.04
N LEU A 322 3.83 29.06 19.02
CA LEU A 322 5.08 28.44 18.56
C LEU A 322 6.05 28.19 19.73
N MET A 323 6.14 29.14 20.66
CA MET A 323 7.08 29.09 21.79
C MET A 323 6.58 28.29 23.00
N ARG A 324 5.37 27.70 22.91
CA ARG A 324 4.73 27.00 24.05
C ARG A 324 4.94 25.51 24.10
N PHE A 325 5.58 24.93 23.10
CA PHE A 325 5.78 23.49 23.00
C PHE A 325 7.27 23.15 23.09
N GLU A 326 7.62 22.26 24.01
CA GLU A 326 9.00 21.77 24.20
C GLU A 326 9.29 20.60 23.25
N HIS A 327 8.34 19.65 23.15
CA HIS A 327 8.49 18.38 22.43
C HIS A 327 7.71 18.31 21.11
N SER A 328 6.92 19.33 20.80
CA SER A 328 6.12 19.40 19.59
C SER A 328 6.41 20.68 18.82
N ALA A 329 6.22 20.67 17.50
CA ALA A 329 6.33 21.86 16.66
C ALA A 329 4.93 22.25 16.17
N ALA A 330 4.37 23.34 16.71
CA ALA A 330 3.12 23.89 16.19
C ALA A 330 3.36 24.36 14.74
N ILE A 331 2.51 23.91 13.81
CA ILE A 331 2.61 24.25 12.38
C ILE A 331 1.40 25.04 11.86
N GLY A 332 0.34 25.12 12.66
CA GLY A 332 -0.89 25.79 12.25
C GLY A 332 -2.01 25.60 13.25
N LEU A 333 -3.22 25.90 12.79
CA LEU A 333 -4.43 25.71 13.58
C LEU A 333 -5.60 25.24 12.69
N LEU A 334 -6.45 24.42 13.29
CA LEU A 334 -7.76 24.04 12.76
C LEU A 334 -8.82 24.84 13.48
N ARG A 335 -9.53 25.69 12.73
CA ARG A 335 -10.64 26.46 13.25
C ARG A 335 -11.81 25.55 13.64
N LYS A 336 -12.60 25.98 14.61
CA LYS A 336 -13.88 25.33 14.95
C LYS A 336 -14.82 25.19 13.73
N THR A 337 -14.67 26.03 12.73
CA THR A 337 -15.40 25.98 11.45
C THR A 337 -14.97 24.85 10.52
N GLY A 338 -13.84 24.18 10.82
CA GLY A 338 -13.22 23.18 9.96
C GLY A 338 -12.15 23.73 9.00
N GLU A 339 -11.88 25.02 9.02
CA GLU A 339 -10.82 25.63 8.22
C GLU A 339 -9.44 25.30 8.79
N VAL A 340 -8.56 24.79 7.94
CA VAL A 340 -7.14 24.50 8.26
C VAL A 340 -6.29 25.69 7.82
N LEU A 341 -5.44 26.18 8.70
CA LEU A 341 -4.48 27.26 8.43
C LEU A 341 -3.07 26.75 8.79
N ILE A 342 -2.23 26.51 7.80
CA ILE A 342 -0.82 26.14 7.97
C ILE A 342 0.05 27.39 7.87
N ASN A 343 0.99 27.54 8.81
CA ASN A 343 1.85 28.72 8.93
C ASN A 343 1.07 30.05 8.77
N PRO A 344 -0.01 30.27 9.52
CA PRO A 344 -0.78 31.49 9.39
C PRO A 344 0.06 32.71 9.81
N PRO A 345 -0.36 33.94 9.46
CA PRO A 345 0.26 35.16 9.97
C PRO A 345 0.51 35.11 11.48
N MET A 346 1.67 35.59 11.92
CA MET A 346 2.13 35.46 13.31
C MET A 346 1.21 36.09 14.37
N ASP A 347 0.37 37.02 13.97
CA ASP A 347 -0.64 37.71 14.81
C ASP A 347 -2.00 37.02 14.83
N THR A 348 -2.18 35.91 14.07
CA THR A 348 -3.41 35.12 14.06
C THR A 348 -3.72 34.58 15.45
N GLN A 349 -4.91 34.88 15.98
CA GLN A 349 -5.32 34.46 17.32
C GLN A 349 -6.05 33.13 17.30
N PHE A 350 -5.81 32.30 18.31
CA PHE A 350 -6.60 31.09 18.59
C PHE A 350 -7.96 31.49 19.19
N GLY A 351 -9.03 31.07 18.54
CA GLY A 351 -10.40 31.20 19.04
C GLY A 351 -10.79 30.09 20.01
N GLU A 352 -11.96 30.20 20.61
CA GLU A 352 -12.53 29.15 21.44
C GLU A 352 -12.96 27.95 20.60
N GLY A 353 -12.40 26.77 20.91
CA GLY A 353 -12.65 25.51 20.17
C GLY A 353 -11.78 25.32 18.93
N ASP A 354 -10.78 26.19 18.71
CA ASP A 354 -9.74 25.92 17.72
C ASP A 354 -8.78 24.86 18.26
N GLN A 355 -8.27 24.00 17.36
CA GLN A 355 -7.24 23.01 17.67
C GLN A 355 -5.88 23.48 17.14
N VAL A 356 -4.81 23.19 17.85
CA VAL A 356 -3.45 23.34 17.31
C VAL A 356 -3.15 22.17 16.38
N ILE A 357 -2.51 22.46 15.25
CA ILE A 357 -1.91 21.47 14.38
C ILE A 357 -0.42 21.45 14.71
N ALA A 358 0.09 20.30 15.12
CA ALA A 358 1.47 20.18 15.59
C ALA A 358 2.12 18.89 15.09
N ILE A 359 3.42 18.96 14.80
CA ILE A 359 4.27 17.80 14.55
C ILE A 359 4.77 17.31 15.91
N SER A 360 4.60 16.02 16.22
CA SER A 360 4.97 15.41 17.49
C SER A 360 5.26 13.91 17.34
N GLU A 361 5.96 13.32 18.31
CA GLU A 361 6.24 11.88 18.33
C GLU A 361 4.99 11.04 18.65
N ASP A 362 4.06 11.59 19.47
CA ASP A 362 2.79 10.95 19.82
C ASP A 362 1.75 12.03 20.14
N ASP A 363 0.46 11.72 20.12
CA ASP A 363 -0.64 12.64 20.38
C ASP A 363 -0.61 13.19 21.83
N ASP A 364 -0.20 12.36 22.79
CA ASP A 364 -0.08 12.72 24.21
C ASP A 364 1.11 13.66 24.50
N THR A 365 2.04 13.81 23.55
CA THR A 365 3.20 14.71 23.67
C THR A 365 2.91 16.14 23.20
N VAL A 366 1.74 16.42 22.62
CA VAL A 366 1.31 17.78 22.25
C VAL A 366 0.83 18.53 23.50
N VAL A 367 1.78 18.84 24.37
CA VAL A 367 1.50 19.46 25.67
C VAL A 367 2.14 20.84 25.76
N VAL A 368 1.34 21.83 26.21
CA VAL A 368 1.85 23.18 26.48
C VAL A 368 2.84 23.16 27.64
N SER A 369 4.06 23.59 27.40
CA SER A 369 5.10 23.72 28.40
C SER A 369 4.66 24.59 29.61
N THR A 370 5.09 24.20 30.78
CA THR A 370 4.93 25.00 32.01
C THR A 370 5.81 26.24 31.97
N ASN A 371 6.88 26.26 31.18
CA ASN A 371 7.73 27.42 30.97
C ASN A 371 7.00 28.45 30.10
N ALA A 372 6.55 29.54 30.71
CA ALA A 372 5.73 30.54 30.02
C ALA A 372 6.53 31.40 29.02
N SER A 373 7.84 31.46 29.13
CA SER A 373 8.72 32.29 28.31
C SER A 373 10.06 31.58 28.13
N PRO A 374 10.19 30.71 27.13
CA PRO A 374 11.48 30.09 26.83
C PRO A 374 12.51 31.16 26.48
N THR A 375 13.73 30.95 26.92
CA THR A 375 14.85 31.85 26.62
C THR A 375 15.41 31.52 25.24
N PHE A 376 15.67 32.54 24.47
CA PHE A 376 16.40 32.43 23.18
C PHE A 376 17.52 33.49 23.15
N GLU A 377 18.58 33.18 22.42
CA GLU A 377 19.78 34.03 22.32
C GLU A 377 19.61 35.09 21.22
N ALA A 378 18.97 36.23 21.53
CA ALA A 378 18.68 37.28 20.56
C ALA A 378 19.93 37.84 19.84
N SER A 379 21.10 37.78 20.47
CA SER A 379 22.39 38.23 19.88
C SER A 379 22.90 37.29 18.78
N LEU A 380 22.40 36.06 18.74
CA LEU A 380 22.75 35.06 17.71
C LEU A 380 21.83 35.12 16.50
N ILE A 381 20.70 35.81 16.58
CA ILE A 381 19.79 36.01 15.44
C ILE A 381 20.46 36.94 14.44
N GLN A 382 20.56 36.47 13.20
CA GLN A 382 21.10 37.21 12.07
C GLN A 382 20.22 36.96 10.85
N LEU A 383 19.35 37.90 10.57
CA LEU A 383 18.45 37.78 9.41
C LEU A 383 19.12 38.31 8.15
N SER A 384 19.10 37.53 7.08
CA SER A 384 19.46 38.00 5.74
C SER A 384 18.31 37.76 4.76
N GLU A 385 18.14 38.67 3.83
CA GLU A 385 17.20 38.51 2.74
C GLU A 385 17.76 37.56 1.68
N PRO A 386 16.94 36.66 1.14
CA PRO A 386 17.37 35.84 0.02
C PRO A 386 17.74 36.73 -1.19
N GLY A 387 18.80 36.40 -1.86
CA GLY A 387 19.18 37.11 -3.09
C GLY A 387 18.11 37.00 -4.18
N PRO A 388 18.16 37.86 -5.20
CA PRO A 388 17.20 37.82 -6.31
C PRO A 388 17.23 36.44 -6.99
N ARG A 389 16.06 35.88 -7.24
CA ARG A 389 15.93 34.61 -7.98
C ARG A 389 16.50 34.77 -9.38
N LYS A 390 17.27 33.78 -9.84
CA LYS A 390 17.86 33.74 -11.19
C LYS A 390 17.11 32.74 -12.06
N ALA A 391 17.22 32.91 -13.37
CA ALA A 391 16.73 31.92 -14.32
C ALA A 391 17.48 30.60 -14.13
N GLU A 392 16.74 29.51 -14.03
CA GLU A 392 17.23 28.16 -13.73
C GLU A 392 17.21 27.29 -14.99
N ARG A 393 18.13 26.35 -15.07
CA ARG A 393 18.21 25.37 -16.15
C ARG A 393 18.00 23.97 -15.58
N THR A 394 16.95 23.29 -16.02
CA THR A 394 16.62 21.93 -15.58
C THR A 394 16.80 20.93 -16.71
N LEU A 395 17.46 19.81 -16.44
CA LEU A 395 17.63 18.69 -17.35
C LEU A 395 16.75 17.52 -16.89
N ILE A 396 15.78 17.12 -17.70
CA ILE A 396 14.94 15.95 -17.46
C ILE A 396 15.44 14.81 -18.34
N LEU A 397 15.89 13.73 -17.71
CA LEU A 397 16.39 12.52 -18.35
C LEU A 397 15.35 11.40 -18.21
N GLY A 398 14.79 10.96 -19.31
CA GLY A 398 13.63 10.05 -19.37
C GLY A 398 12.32 10.81 -19.46
N TRP A 399 11.25 10.04 -19.70
CA TRP A 399 9.90 10.58 -19.77
C TRP A 399 8.86 9.54 -19.33
N ASN A 400 7.87 9.98 -18.58
CA ASN A 400 6.72 9.19 -18.18
C ASN A 400 5.47 10.05 -18.01
N LYS A 401 4.36 9.48 -17.54
CA LYS A 401 3.08 10.16 -17.32
C LYS A 401 3.20 11.41 -16.45
N LYS A 402 4.13 11.43 -15.48
CA LYS A 402 4.33 12.52 -14.52
C LYS A 402 5.13 13.71 -15.11
N GLY A 403 5.84 13.50 -16.23
CA GLY A 403 6.74 14.51 -16.81
C GLY A 403 6.04 15.83 -17.12
N GLU A 404 4.80 15.80 -17.63
CA GLU A 404 4.01 17.00 -17.88
C GLU A 404 3.66 17.74 -16.59
N ALA A 405 3.19 17.00 -15.57
CA ALA A 405 2.84 17.58 -14.27
C ALA A 405 4.06 18.20 -13.57
N ILE A 406 5.23 17.54 -13.63
CA ILE A 406 6.50 18.08 -13.09
C ILE A 406 6.84 19.41 -13.75
N ILE A 407 6.74 19.51 -15.08
CA ILE A 407 7.04 20.75 -15.80
C ILE A 407 6.07 21.87 -15.43
N ARG A 408 4.77 21.56 -15.29
CA ARG A 408 3.75 22.53 -14.87
C ARG A 408 3.99 23.00 -13.44
N GLU A 409 4.39 22.12 -12.56
CA GLU A 409 4.70 22.45 -11.17
C GLU A 409 5.95 23.35 -11.10
N LEU A 410 7.02 23.01 -11.84
CA LEU A 410 8.23 23.83 -11.92
C LEU A 410 7.95 25.26 -12.42
N GLU A 411 6.96 25.46 -13.31
CA GLU A 411 6.55 26.79 -13.80
C GLU A 411 6.14 27.74 -12.66
N ALA A 412 5.57 27.20 -11.56
CA ALA A 412 5.19 28.02 -10.39
C ALA A 412 6.42 28.62 -9.69
N TYR A 413 7.52 27.90 -9.66
CA TYR A 413 8.71 28.23 -8.86
C TYR A 413 9.79 29.04 -9.59
N VAL A 414 9.86 28.96 -10.91
CA VAL A 414 10.92 29.57 -11.70
C VAL A 414 10.61 31.00 -12.10
N VAL A 415 11.64 31.75 -12.50
CA VAL A 415 11.50 33.09 -13.07
C VAL A 415 11.58 33.05 -14.59
N GLU A 416 11.15 34.15 -15.23
CA GLU A 416 11.21 34.30 -16.68
C GLU A 416 12.64 34.13 -17.22
N GLY A 417 12.76 33.40 -18.32
CA GLY A 417 14.04 33.05 -18.93
C GLY A 417 14.60 31.69 -18.51
N SER A 418 13.94 30.96 -17.63
CA SER A 418 14.32 29.58 -17.26
C SER A 418 14.15 28.62 -18.43
N GLU A 419 14.88 27.51 -18.40
CA GLU A 419 14.93 26.52 -19.50
C GLU A 419 14.79 25.09 -18.97
N ILE A 420 13.96 24.28 -19.63
CA ILE A 420 13.94 22.83 -19.43
C ILE A 420 14.37 22.12 -20.70
N VAL A 421 15.30 21.18 -20.56
CA VAL A 421 15.71 20.27 -21.64
C VAL A 421 15.25 18.86 -21.28
N VAL A 422 14.39 18.27 -22.12
CA VAL A 422 13.92 16.88 -21.95
C VAL A 422 14.66 15.98 -22.93
N VAL A 423 15.22 14.88 -22.43
CA VAL A 423 15.98 13.92 -23.23
C VAL A 423 15.36 12.53 -23.06
N CYS A 424 14.87 11.95 -24.15
CA CYS A 424 14.38 10.59 -24.20
C CYS A 424 14.44 10.01 -25.63
N GLU A 425 14.10 8.73 -25.79
CA GLU A 425 14.18 8.05 -27.09
C GLU A 425 12.94 8.24 -27.97
N SER A 426 11.76 8.50 -27.35
CA SER A 426 10.49 8.60 -28.06
C SER A 426 10.27 9.96 -28.73
N ASP A 427 9.98 9.94 -30.02
CA ASP A 427 9.64 11.15 -30.78
C ASP A 427 8.22 11.69 -30.45
N ASP A 428 7.33 10.87 -29.90
CA ASP A 428 5.99 11.29 -29.49
C ASP A 428 6.03 12.34 -28.40
N VAL A 429 7.02 12.25 -27.50
CA VAL A 429 7.27 13.22 -26.44
C VAL A 429 7.52 14.62 -26.99
N ARG A 430 8.19 14.73 -28.13
CA ARG A 430 8.41 16.01 -28.80
C ARG A 430 7.10 16.73 -29.11
N THR A 431 6.10 16.01 -29.58
CA THR A 431 4.79 16.58 -29.89
C THR A 431 4.05 17.02 -28.62
N GLN A 432 4.12 16.21 -27.55
CA GLN A 432 3.55 16.55 -26.24
C GLN A 432 4.19 17.84 -25.70
N LEU A 433 5.52 17.94 -25.74
CA LEU A 433 6.25 19.13 -25.27
C LEU A 433 5.95 20.39 -26.10
N LEU A 434 5.71 20.26 -27.41
CA LEU A 434 5.29 21.39 -28.24
C LEU A 434 3.93 21.93 -27.81
N THR A 435 2.98 21.06 -27.48
CA THR A 435 1.66 21.45 -26.97
C THR A 435 1.79 22.08 -25.59
N LEU A 436 2.55 21.45 -24.68
CA LEU A 436 2.78 21.93 -23.33
C LEU A 436 3.46 23.33 -23.33
N SER A 437 4.42 23.55 -24.22
CA SER A 437 5.15 24.82 -24.31
C SER A 437 4.25 26.05 -24.56
N GLN A 438 3.06 25.84 -25.14
CA GLN A 438 2.10 26.93 -25.38
C GLN A 438 1.44 27.45 -24.11
N SER A 439 1.42 26.64 -23.04
CA SER A 439 0.83 27.01 -21.74
C SER A 439 1.82 27.58 -20.74
N LEU A 440 3.12 27.57 -21.06
CA LEU A 440 4.19 28.04 -20.17
C LEU A 440 4.58 29.50 -20.51
N THR A 441 4.85 30.29 -19.50
CA THR A 441 5.18 31.72 -19.63
C THR A 441 6.58 32.06 -19.17
N LYS A 442 7.12 31.33 -18.16
CA LYS A 442 8.38 31.65 -17.52
C LYS A 442 9.55 30.79 -18.06
N GLN A 443 9.26 29.59 -18.58
CA GLN A 443 10.30 28.65 -18.98
C GLN A 443 10.15 28.18 -20.43
N ARG A 444 11.29 27.91 -21.07
CA ARG A 444 11.36 27.40 -22.44
C ARG A 444 11.63 25.91 -22.44
N LEU A 445 10.84 25.15 -23.21
CA LEU A 445 11.04 23.72 -23.37
C LEU A 445 11.91 23.42 -24.60
N ARG A 446 12.87 22.51 -24.44
CA ARG A 446 13.63 21.92 -25.53
C ARG A 446 13.57 20.40 -25.44
N PHE A 447 13.56 19.76 -26.59
CA PHE A 447 13.64 18.31 -26.73
C PHE A 447 14.96 17.92 -27.36
N ALA A 448 15.61 16.89 -26.82
CA ALA A 448 16.75 16.23 -27.43
C ALA A 448 16.51 14.71 -27.43
N LYS A 449 16.72 14.06 -28.59
CA LYS A 449 16.63 12.61 -28.68
C LYS A 449 17.93 11.96 -28.22
N GLY A 450 17.86 10.98 -27.33
CA GLY A 450 19.05 10.28 -26.86
C GLY A 450 18.77 9.08 -25.98
N THR A 451 19.69 8.11 -26.03
CA THR A 451 19.66 6.89 -25.19
C THR A 451 20.39 7.17 -23.88
N LEU A 452 19.69 7.12 -22.76
CA LEU A 452 20.19 7.52 -21.44
C LEU A 452 21.19 6.53 -20.82
N SER A 453 21.10 5.26 -21.19
CA SER A 453 22.07 4.24 -20.77
C SER A 453 23.47 4.40 -21.40
N THR A 454 23.61 5.34 -22.34
CA THR A 454 24.87 5.57 -23.06
C THR A 454 25.62 6.78 -22.50
N ARG A 455 26.82 6.55 -21.95
CA ARG A 455 27.65 7.59 -21.33
C ARG A 455 27.97 8.77 -22.27
N SER A 456 28.29 8.50 -23.54
CA SER A 456 28.61 9.55 -24.51
C SER A 456 27.43 10.51 -24.76
N THR A 457 26.20 10.00 -24.73
CA THR A 457 24.99 10.83 -24.81
C THR A 457 24.96 11.82 -23.63
N LEU A 458 25.10 11.31 -22.40
CA LEU A 458 25.07 12.15 -21.19
C LEU A 458 26.22 13.17 -21.15
N GLU A 459 27.44 12.80 -21.59
CA GLU A 459 28.57 13.71 -21.66
C GLU A 459 28.35 14.86 -22.67
N SER A 460 27.66 14.56 -23.78
CA SER A 460 27.35 15.58 -24.81
C SER A 460 26.35 16.63 -24.33
N LEU A 461 25.48 16.28 -23.38
CA LEU A 461 24.48 17.17 -22.77
C LEU A 461 25.12 18.18 -21.81
N LYS A 462 26.36 17.95 -21.35
CA LYS A 462 27.06 18.78 -20.36
C LYS A 462 26.22 18.99 -19.09
N PRO A 463 25.89 17.94 -18.35
CA PRO A 463 24.98 18.00 -17.20
C PRO A 463 25.39 19.00 -16.12
N GLU A 464 26.68 19.31 -16.01
CA GLU A 464 27.24 20.34 -15.11
C GLU A 464 26.82 21.78 -15.43
N THR A 465 26.18 22.01 -16.56
CA THR A 465 25.68 23.34 -16.96
C THR A 465 24.22 23.58 -16.56
N PHE A 466 23.59 22.58 -15.94
CA PHE A 466 22.24 22.65 -15.44
C PHE A 466 22.25 22.81 -13.91
N ASP A 467 21.30 23.59 -13.40
CA ASP A 467 21.12 23.78 -11.97
C ASP A 467 20.50 22.53 -11.32
N HIS A 468 19.59 21.88 -12.05
CA HIS A 468 18.82 20.72 -11.57
C HIS A 468 18.76 19.60 -12.61
N LEU A 469 18.91 18.36 -12.16
CA LEU A 469 18.74 17.15 -12.96
C LEU A 469 17.63 16.29 -12.38
N ILE A 470 16.68 15.87 -13.22
CA ILE A 470 15.61 14.95 -12.86
C ILE A 470 15.73 13.71 -13.72
N VAL A 471 15.81 12.54 -13.09
CA VAL A 471 15.89 11.25 -13.80
C VAL A 471 14.57 10.52 -13.58
N LEU A 472 13.79 10.34 -14.66
CA LEU A 472 12.49 9.68 -14.63
C LEU A 472 12.60 8.26 -15.20
N GLY A 473 11.93 7.33 -14.53
CA GLY A 473 11.76 5.96 -15.03
C GLY A 473 10.83 5.91 -16.25
N ASP A 474 11.13 5.04 -17.20
CA ASP A 474 10.29 4.80 -18.38
C ASP A 474 9.11 3.90 -17.99
N SER A 475 7.90 4.45 -17.97
CA SER A 475 6.67 3.72 -17.61
C SER A 475 6.21 2.72 -18.68
N THR A 476 6.82 2.69 -19.86
CA THR A 476 6.51 1.70 -20.92
C THR A 476 7.22 0.37 -20.69
N LEU A 477 8.22 0.36 -19.79
CA LEU A 477 9.03 -0.81 -19.45
C LEU A 477 8.52 -1.48 -18.16
N PRO A 478 8.78 -2.79 -17.98
CA PRO A 478 8.59 -3.44 -16.68
C PRO A 478 9.38 -2.71 -15.58
N ILE A 479 8.81 -2.59 -14.37
CA ILE A 479 9.37 -1.83 -13.23
C ILE A 479 10.85 -2.10 -13.00
N GLN A 480 11.26 -3.38 -12.96
CA GLN A 480 12.67 -3.74 -12.73
C GLN A 480 13.61 -3.27 -13.84
N GLN A 481 13.14 -3.24 -15.09
CA GLN A 481 13.93 -2.75 -16.22
C GLN A 481 14.00 -1.23 -16.22
N ALA A 482 12.90 -0.55 -15.91
CA ALA A 482 12.85 0.91 -15.77
C ALA A 482 13.82 1.38 -14.68
N ASP A 483 13.76 0.78 -13.49
CA ASP A 483 14.65 1.09 -12.37
C ASP A 483 16.12 0.76 -12.68
N ALA A 484 16.40 -0.34 -13.38
CA ALA A 484 17.76 -0.67 -13.82
C ALA A 484 18.34 0.38 -14.78
N ASN A 485 17.55 0.86 -15.74
CA ASN A 485 17.97 1.94 -16.65
C ASN A 485 18.25 3.25 -15.91
N THR A 486 17.40 3.58 -14.94
CA THR A 486 17.57 4.72 -14.03
C THR A 486 18.90 4.61 -13.27
N LEU A 487 19.18 3.45 -12.67
CA LEU A 487 20.45 3.20 -11.95
C LEU A 487 21.67 3.36 -12.86
N ILE A 488 21.65 2.83 -14.08
CA ILE A 488 22.74 2.97 -15.05
C ILE A 488 22.96 4.45 -15.39
N THR A 489 21.90 5.20 -15.62
CA THR A 489 21.95 6.65 -15.88
C THR A 489 22.60 7.39 -14.72
N LEU A 490 22.19 7.12 -13.49
CA LEU A 490 22.76 7.71 -12.27
C LEU A 490 24.25 7.40 -12.11
N LEU A 491 24.66 6.14 -12.34
CA LEU A 491 26.07 5.74 -12.28
C LEU A 491 26.93 6.47 -13.32
N HIS A 492 26.40 6.70 -14.53
CA HIS A 492 27.10 7.50 -15.55
C HIS A 492 27.20 8.97 -15.16
N LEU A 493 26.12 9.60 -14.69
CA LEU A 493 26.11 10.98 -14.21
C LEU A 493 27.12 11.19 -13.09
N ARG A 494 27.18 10.25 -12.15
CA ARG A 494 28.17 10.28 -11.09
C ARG A 494 29.61 10.23 -11.62
N LYS A 495 29.93 9.29 -12.51
CA LYS A 495 31.26 9.23 -13.12
C LYS A 495 31.62 10.51 -13.87
N ILE A 496 30.64 11.16 -14.50
CA ILE A 496 30.84 12.46 -15.16
C ILE A 496 31.15 13.53 -14.11
N ALA A 497 30.39 13.59 -13.02
CA ALA A 497 30.59 14.52 -11.93
C ALA A 497 31.98 14.37 -11.28
N ASP A 498 32.37 13.14 -10.93
CA ASP A 498 33.68 12.83 -10.34
C ASP A 498 34.83 13.21 -11.29
N ALA A 499 34.71 12.90 -12.59
CA ALA A 499 35.74 13.23 -13.59
C ALA A 499 35.92 14.73 -13.81
N ARG A 500 34.87 15.53 -13.58
CA ARG A 500 34.90 17.00 -13.74
C ARG A 500 35.05 17.75 -12.41
N GLY A 501 35.09 17.06 -11.28
CA GLY A 501 35.22 17.66 -9.95
C GLY A 501 34.03 18.56 -9.57
N VAL A 502 32.82 18.27 -10.07
CA VAL A 502 31.61 19.06 -9.82
C VAL A 502 30.58 18.24 -9.02
N LYS A 503 29.71 18.93 -8.27
CA LYS A 503 28.54 18.35 -7.66
C LYS A 503 27.34 18.61 -8.57
N LEU A 504 26.58 17.56 -8.90
CA LEU A 504 25.33 17.64 -9.64
C LEU A 504 24.17 17.54 -8.65
N SER A 505 23.16 18.40 -8.78
CA SER A 505 21.90 18.27 -8.03
C SER A 505 20.98 17.33 -8.79
N ILE A 506 20.82 16.10 -8.29
CA ILE A 506 20.09 15.02 -8.98
C ILE A 506 18.97 14.53 -8.10
N VAL A 507 17.75 14.58 -8.65
CA VAL A 507 16.57 13.88 -8.10
C VAL A 507 16.22 12.73 -9.04
N SER A 508 16.01 11.57 -8.48
CA SER A 508 15.65 10.38 -9.25
C SER A 508 14.38 9.75 -8.75
N GLU A 509 13.49 9.41 -9.67
CA GLU A 509 12.35 8.56 -9.38
C GLU A 509 12.75 7.09 -9.44
N MET A 510 12.30 6.32 -8.45
CA MET A 510 12.34 4.86 -8.45
C MET A 510 10.95 4.32 -8.12
N GLN A 511 10.55 3.28 -8.84
CA GLN A 511 9.23 2.67 -8.64
C GLN A 511 9.26 1.64 -7.51
N ASP A 512 10.30 0.79 -7.47
CA ASP A 512 10.41 -0.28 -6.46
C ASP A 512 11.33 0.13 -5.30
N ILE A 513 10.76 0.13 -4.09
CA ILE A 513 11.49 0.45 -2.84
C ILE A 513 12.72 -0.45 -2.61
N ARG A 514 12.69 -1.71 -3.12
CA ARG A 514 13.82 -2.66 -2.98
C ARG A 514 15.07 -2.15 -3.70
N ASN A 515 14.90 -1.39 -4.75
CA ASN A 515 15.99 -0.82 -5.54
C ASN A 515 16.63 0.41 -4.89
N ARG A 516 15.99 1.01 -3.87
CA ARG A 516 16.52 2.20 -3.15
C ARG A 516 17.92 1.97 -2.57
N ALA A 517 18.17 0.79 -1.98
CA ALA A 517 19.48 0.47 -1.42
C ALA A 517 20.58 0.41 -2.50
N LEU A 518 20.25 -0.09 -3.71
CA LEU A 518 21.15 -0.09 -4.86
C LEU A 518 21.40 1.33 -5.38
N ALA A 519 20.35 2.16 -5.39
CA ALA A 519 20.42 3.53 -5.85
C ALA A 519 21.27 4.43 -4.93
N GLN A 520 21.32 4.16 -3.62
CA GLN A 520 22.22 4.86 -2.70
C GLN A 520 23.70 4.76 -3.08
N VAL A 521 24.12 3.65 -3.70
CA VAL A 521 25.47 3.48 -4.22
C VAL A 521 25.77 4.50 -5.35
N ALA A 522 24.73 4.91 -6.10
CA ALA A 522 24.85 5.90 -7.16
C ALA A 522 24.93 7.35 -6.64
N ARG A 523 24.75 7.58 -5.32
CA ARG A 523 24.81 8.88 -4.62
C ARG A 523 24.03 10.00 -5.33
N ALA A 524 22.79 9.77 -5.77
CA ALA A 524 21.89 10.87 -6.09
C ALA A 524 21.57 11.64 -4.80
N ASP A 525 21.34 12.94 -4.91
CA ASP A 525 21.06 13.78 -3.74
C ASP A 525 19.73 13.43 -3.10
N ASP A 526 18.74 13.01 -3.92
CA ASP A 526 17.40 12.61 -3.47
C ASP A 526 16.83 11.47 -4.32
N PHE A 527 16.14 10.55 -3.64
CA PHE A 527 15.39 9.48 -4.26
C PHE A 527 13.93 9.56 -3.87
N ILE A 528 13.07 9.65 -4.86
CA ILE A 528 11.63 9.59 -4.67
C ILE A 528 11.18 8.18 -5.00
N VAL A 529 10.77 7.44 -3.98
CA VAL A 529 10.14 6.12 -4.15
C VAL A 529 8.65 6.34 -4.19
N SER A 530 8.10 6.39 -5.40
CA SER A 530 6.70 6.74 -5.65
C SER A 530 5.73 5.89 -4.85
N ASP A 531 5.86 4.57 -4.90
CA ASP A 531 4.98 3.64 -4.17
C ASP A 531 5.05 3.84 -2.65
N LYS A 532 6.22 4.20 -2.10
CA LYS A 532 6.34 4.45 -0.65
C LYS A 532 5.57 5.70 -0.26
N LEU A 533 5.76 6.83 -0.92
CA LEU A 533 5.11 8.08 -0.55
C LEU A 533 3.58 8.00 -0.67
N VAL A 534 3.09 7.38 -1.74
CA VAL A 534 1.64 7.15 -1.92
C VAL A 534 1.09 6.24 -0.80
N SER A 535 1.82 5.17 -0.47
CA SER A 535 1.42 4.25 0.61
C SER A 535 1.37 4.93 1.97
N LEU A 536 2.38 5.76 2.28
CA LEU A 536 2.44 6.54 3.52
C LEU A 536 1.22 7.48 3.61
N MET A 537 0.95 8.23 2.54
CA MET A 537 -0.19 9.15 2.52
C MET A 537 -1.53 8.42 2.66
N LEU A 538 -1.73 7.30 1.96
CA LEU A 538 -2.94 6.47 2.10
C LEU A 538 -3.10 5.97 3.54
N SER A 539 -2.01 5.56 4.18
CA SER A 539 -2.02 5.08 5.57
C SER A 539 -2.38 6.20 6.55
N GLN A 540 -1.73 7.35 6.45
CA GLN A 540 -2.00 8.51 7.29
C GLN A 540 -3.45 8.98 7.17
N LEU A 541 -3.96 9.12 5.95
CA LEU A 541 -5.35 9.52 5.70
C LEU A 541 -6.36 8.47 6.18
N SER A 542 -6.00 7.17 6.14
CA SER A 542 -6.87 6.10 6.65
C SER A 542 -7.02 6.12 8.17
N GLU A 543 -6.04 6.65 8.89
CA GLU A 543 -6.09 6.85 10.33
C GLU A 543 -6.79 8.17 10.70
N ASN A 544 -6.55 9.25 9.95
CA ASN A 544 -7.10 10.56 10.25
C ASN A 544 -7.47 11.37 8.98
N LYS A 545 -8.75 11.41 8.66
CA LYS A 545 -9.25 12.15 7.49
C LYS A 545 -9.01 13.66 7.51
N LYS A 546 -8.78 14.27 8.69
CA LYS A 546 -8.50 15.72 8.82
C LYS A 546 -7.17 16.10 8.17
N LEU A 547 -6.25 15.14 8.04
CA LEU A 547 -4.94 15.35 7.41
C LEU A 547 -5.05 15.70 5.92
N ASP A 548 -6.14 15.35 5.23
CA ASP A 548 -6.35 15.69 3.82
C ASP A 548 -6.21 17.20 3.56
N ALA A 549 -6.84 18.03 4.39
CA ALA A 549 -6.75 19.48 4.28
C ALA A 549 -5.35 20.03 4.58
N VAL A 550 -4.61 19.38 5.49
CA VAL A 550 -3.22 19.73 5.81
C VAL A 550 -2.30 19.38 4.65
N PHE A 551 -2.40 18.17 4.12
CA PHE A 551 -1.56 17.72 3.02
C PHE A 551 -1.82 18.50 1.73
N LYS A 552 -3.08 18.86 1.44
CA LYS A 552 -3.41 19.72 0.31
C LYS A 552 -2.72 21.09 0.37
N GLN A 553 -2.50 21.64 1.56
CA GLN A 553 -1.75 22.89 1.73
C GLN A 553 -0.23 22.64 1.64
N LEU A 554 0.31 21.65 2.35
CA LEU A 554 1.75 21.38 2.40
C LEU A 554 2.36 20.98 1.05
N PHE A 555 1.56 20.35 0.17
CA PHE A 555 2.02 19.93 -1.16
C PHE A 555 1.58 20.90 -2.28
N SER A 556 0.95 22.02 -1.97
CA SER A 556 0.51 22.99 -2.96
C SER A 556 1.53 24.10 -3.15
N ALA A 557 1.82 24.46 -4.41
CA ALA A 557 2.62 25.64 -4.74
C ALA A 557 1.95 26.98 -4.35
N ALA A 558 0.67 26.96 -4.00
CA ALA A 558 -0.08 28.13 -3.57
C ALA A 558 -0.31 28.06 -2.05
N GLY A 559 0.58 28.60 -1.26
CA GLY A 559 0.50 28.61 0.20
C GLY A 559 1.83 28.38 0.88
N SER A 560 1.76 27.93 2.13
CA SER A 560 2.97 27.64 2.91
C SER A 560 3.49 26.23 2.63
N GLU A 561 4.69 26.16 2.11
CA GLU A 561 5.41 24.95 1.76
C GLU A 561 6.51 24.62 2.77
N ILE A 562 6.96 23.36 2.76
CA ILE A 562 8.16 22.96 3.47
C ILE A 562 9.37 23.40 2.65
N CYS A 563 10.17 24.30 3.23
CA CYS A 563 11.37 24.83 2.61
C CYS A 563 12.62 24.45 3.42
N ILE A 564 13.71 24.11 2.70
CA ILE A 564 15.03 23.91 3.28
C ILE A 564 15.90 25.13 2.93
N ARG A 565 16.28 25.92 3.92
CA ARG A 565 17.00 27.18 3.74
C ARG A 565 18.36 27.19 4.48
N PRO A 566 19.37 27.93 4.01
CA PRO A 566 20.67 28.02 4.71
C PRO A 566 20.49 28.57 6.11
N VAL A 567 21.07 27.91 7.12
CA VAL A 567 20.96 28.34 8.54
C VAL A 567 21.53 29.75 8.76
N ARG A 568 22.54 30.15 7.99
CA ARG A 568 23.16 31.48 8.04
C ARG A 568 22.20 32.64 7.73
N ASP A 569 21.05 32.35 7.11
CA ASP A 569 20.01 33.34 6.81
C ASP A 569 19.10 33.63 7.99
N TYR A 570 19.29 32.92 9.09
CA TYR A 570 18.49 33.01 10.33
C TYR A 570 19.35 33.30 11.56
N VAL A 571 20.49 32.60 11.71
CA VAL A 571 21.32 32.67 12.90
C VAL A 571 22.82 32.64 12.55
N LYS A 572 23.64 33.15 13.46
CA LYS A 572 25.10 33.02 13.39
C LYS A 572 25.50 31.57 13.59
N THR A 573 26.44 31.09 12.77
CA THR A 573 26.97 29.72 12.82
C THR A 573 28.23 29.63 13.67
N GLY A 574 28.63 28.40 14.06
CA GLY A 574 29.85 28.15 14.84
C GLY A 574 29.68 28.32 16.35
N MET A 575 28.44 28.46 16.83
CA MET A 575 28.10 28.57 18.27
C MET A 575 26.92 27.66 18.58
N ALA A 576 26.91 27.14 19.82
CA ALA A 576 25.77 26.39 20.33
C ALA A 576 24.62 27.34 20.70
N MET A 577 23.40 26.96 20.40
CA MET A 577 22.21 27.71 20.73
C MET A 577 21.00 26.80 20.85
N SER A 578 19.99 27.20 21.64
CA SER A 578 18.73 26.48 21.71
C SER A 578 17.96 26.56 20.40
N PHE A 579 17.19 25.52 20.04
CA PHE A 579 16.37 25.55 18.82
C PHE A 579 15.29 26.66 18.90
N TYR A 580 14.91 27.10 20.12
CA TYR A 580 14.06 28.29 20.29
C TYR A 580 14.63 29.54 19.61
N THR A 581 15.95 29.69 19.55
CA THR A 581 16.60 30.81 18.86
C THR A 581 16.35 30.77 17.36
N VAL A 582 16.39 29.57 16.76
CA VAL A 582 16.07 29.35 15.35
C VAL A 582 14.59 29.62 15.07
N MET A 583 13.70 29.14 15.96
CA MET A 583 12.26 29.37 15.84
C MET A 583 11.91 30.86 15.90
N GLU A 584 12.53 31.60 16.83
CA GLU A 584 12.31 33.05 16.91
C GLU A 584 12.84 33.77 15.67
N ALA A 585 13.99 33.34 15.14
CA ALA A 585 14.55 33.91 13.92
C ALA A 585 13.61 33.67 12.71
N ALA A 586 13.06 32.47 12.56
CA ALA A 586 12.09 32.14 11.52
C ALA A 586 10.77 32.94 11.70
N ALA A 587 10.25 33.01 12.93
CA ALA A 587 9.03 33.78 13.22
C ALA A 587 9.14 35.27 12.87
N ARG A 588 10.33 35.86 12.98
CA ARG A 588 10.60 37.24 12.52
C ARG A 588 10.54 37.41 11.00
N LYS A 589 10.63 36.30 10.26
CA LYS A 589 10.46 36.25 8.78
C LYS A 589 9.06 35.79 8.37
N ASN A 590 8.12 35.66 9.32
CA ASN A 590 6.80 35.05 9.14
C ASN A 590 6.86 33.59 8.69
N GLU A 591 7.87 32.86 9.11
CA GLU A 591 8.11 31.45 8.81
C GLU A 591 8.04 30.61 10.09
N THR A 592 7.69 29.33 9.97
CA THR A 592 7.65 28.41 11.10
C THR A 592 8.79 27.38 10.97
N ALA A 593 9.79 27.44 11.85
CA ALA A 593 10.87 26.45 11.87
C ALA A 593 10.37 25.14 12.49
N ILE A 594 10.50 24.04 11.73
CA ILE A 594 10.07 22.70 12.14
C ILE A 594 11.24 21.74 12.35
N GLY A 595 12.44 22.11 11.90
CA GLY A 595 13.60 21.23 11.99
C GLY A 595 14.86 21.81 11.39
N TYR A 596 15.86 20.96 11.21
CA TYR A 596 17.12 21.33 10.58
C TYR A 596 17.73 20.14 9.81
N ARG A 597 18.70 20.42 8.93
CA ARG A 597 19.52 19.44 8.24
C ARG A 597 21.01 19.74 8.40
N ARG A 598 21.78 18.75 8.87
CA ARG A 598 23.25 18.80 8.94
C ARG A 598 23.85 18.18 7.70
N LEU A 599 24.46 19.01 6.86
CA LEU A 599 25.02 18.53 5.56
C LEU A 599 26.19 17.55 5.73
N LYS A 600 26.89 17.60 6.85
CA LYS A 600 27.97 16.65 7.18
C LYS A 600 27.47 15.21 7.33
N GLN A 601 26.19 15.03 7.65
CA GLN A 601 25.52 13.75 7.84
C GLN A 601 24.60 13.37 6.65
N ALA A 602 24.62 14.15 5.56
CA ALA A 602 23.71 13.98 4.43
C ALA A 602 23.79 12.60 3.74
N ASP A 603 24.94 11.93 3.84
CA ASP A 603 25.15 10.59 3.26
C ASP A 603 24.91 9.45 4.28
N ASN A 604 24.60 9.76 5.55
CA ASN A 604 24.41 8.77 6.60
C ASN A 604 22.94 8.46 6.84
N LYS A 605 22.52 7.23 6.51
CA LYS A 605 21.15 6.77 6.71
C LYS A 605 20.77 6.64 8.20
N GLU A 606 21.72 6.21 9.05
CA GLU A 606 21.48 6.01 10.49
C GLU A 606 21.19 7.35 11.20
N ASP A 607 21.71 8.45 10.68
CA ASP A 607 21.46 9.82 11.14
C ASP A 607 20.32 10.51 10.35
N GLY A 608 19.41 9.76 9.71
CA GLY A 608 18.30 10.32 8.93
C GLY A 608 18.76 11.24 7.79
N PHE A 609 19.92 10.96 7.16
CA PHE A 609 20.54 11.84 6.14
C PHE A 609 20.79 13.28 6.63
N GLY A 610 21.02 13.42 7.94
CA GLY A 610 21.21 14.68 8.63
C GLY A 610 19.95 15.50 8.89
N VAL A 611 18.79 15.02 8.45
CA VAL A 611 17.47 15.65 8.69
C VAL A 611 17.01 15.32 10.11
N LYS A 612 16.59 16.35 10.85
CA LYS A 612 15.90 16.21 12.13
C LYS A 612 14.67 17.10 12.15
N VAL A 613 13.52 16.47 12.04
CA VAL A 613 12.21 17.12 12.21
C VAL A 613 11.87 17.15 13.70
N ASN A 614 11.18 18.18 14.14
CA ASN A 614 10.71 18.38 15.51
C ASN A 614 11.78 18.13 16.60
N PRO A 615 12.98 18.78 16.55
CA PRO A 615 13.95 18.63 17.63
C PRO A 615 13.39 19.18 18.93
N LYS A 616 13.85 18.64 20.06
CA LYS A 616 13.52 19.21 21.38
C LYS A 616 14.03 20.65 21.42
N LYS A 617 13.16 21.59 21.80
CA LYS A 617 13.38 23.03 21.58
C LYS A 617 14.45 23.63 22.48
N SER A 618 14.63 23.08 23.68
CA SER A 618 15.65 23.53 24.65
C SER A 618 17.03 22.92 24.41
N ASP A 619 17.14 21.91 23.52
CA ASP A 619 18.43 21.28 23.26
C ASP A 619 19.35 22.25 22.51
N ASP A 620 20.62 22.27 22.92
CA ASP A 620 21.64 23.04 22.26
C ASP A 620 22.01 22.39 20.90
N VAL A 621 21.89 23.17 19.85
CA VAL A 621 22.26 22.77 18.49
C VAL A 621 23.45 23.59 18.04
N PHE A 622 24.47 22.91 17.53
CA PHE A 622 25.62 23.54 16.89
C PHE A 622 25.47 23.43 15.37
N PHE A 623 25.48 24.59 14.69
CA PHE A 623 25.37 24.66 13.24
C PHE A 623 26.70 25.04 12.59
N GLU A 624 27.06 24.30 11.55
CA GLU A 624 28.12 24.66 10.61
C GLU A 624 27.58 25.64 9.53
N ALA A 625 28.46 26.33 8.83
CA ALA A 625 28.07 27.39 7.87
C ALA A 625 27.17 26.91 6.72
N ASN A 626 27.25 25.62 6.37
CA ASN A 626 26.49 25.02 5.28
C ASN A 626 25.23 24.29 5.74
N ASP A 627 25.00 24.18 7.06
CA ASP A 627 23.79 23.52 7.58
C ASP A 627 22.54 24.31 7.19
N GLN A 628 21.41 23.66 7.28
CA GLN A 628 20.13 24.15 6.79
C GLN A 628 19.05 24.09 7.86
N VAL A 629 18.10 25.00 7.80
CA VAL A 629 16.87 25.00 8.60
C VAL A 629 15.71 24.55 7.73
N ILE A 630 14.83 23.75 8.31
CA ILE A 630 13.57 23.32 7.69
C ILE A 630 12.46 24.21 8.23
N VAL A 631 11.81 24.93 7.33
CA VAL A 631 10.76 25.89 7.67
C VAL A 631 9.52 25.70 6.82
N LEU A 632 8.38 26.09 7.36
CA LEU A 632 7.19 26.37 6.59
C LEU A 632 7.24 27.85 6.20
N ALA A 633 7.13 28.13 4.92
CA ALA A 633 7.23 29.46 4.36
C ALA A 633 6.38 29.59 3.09
N ASP A 634 5.94 30.79 2.79
CA ASP A 634 5.31 31.06 1.50
C ASP A 634 6.32 30.96 0.36
N ALA A 635 5.92 30.38 -0.78
CA ALA A 635 6.77 30.04 -1.94
C ALA A 635 7.49 31.23 -2.61
#